data_35b8f812b1506b3db3a20d4756454663
#
_entry.id   35b8f812b1506b3db3a20d4756454663
#
_cell.length_a   1.000
_cell.length_b   1.000
_cell.length_c   1.000
_cell.angle_alpha   90.00
_cell.angle_beta   90.00
_cell.angle_gamma   90.00
#
_symmetry.space_group_name_H-M   'P 1'
#
loop_
_entity.id
_entity.type
_entity.pdbx_description
1 polymer ?
#
loop_
_entity_poly.entity_id
_entity_poly.type
_entity_poly.pdbx_seq_one_letter_code
_entity_poly.pdbx_strand_id
1 'polypeptide(L)'
;MSGKEEITLYHNRVRSFAWANDGRYLFVVLEDRAKRPFQVWRRDIETGKTSFIYEETDPLFSVSVARSRSGKYLFIHSSSSTTSEVLYIPGDEPLKGARVFAKRRSCHEYYVEHGEAGFFVLTNKQAKNFRVMFVREEATQEKFWGDVIPHQEDLVIDDIDVFKSHMVVEERFQGFSRLRVVDLKTLSSQEIPLPEHLCSVSGYHNEEYDCDEYLFEYESYVSPE
;
A
#
# COMPACT_ATOMS: atom_id res chain seq x y z
N MET A 1 12.86 -10.85 38.63
CA MET A 1 13.22 -9.50 38.18
C MET A 1 13.20 -9.54 36.66
N SER A 2 12.11 -9.07 36.04
CA SER A 2 12.03 -9.00 34.58
C SER A 2 12.73 -7.71 34.14
N GLY A 3 13.95 -7.83 33.63
CA GLY A 3 14.63 -6.73 32.98
C GLY A 3 13.83 -6.35 31.73
N LYS A 4 13.15 -5.23 31.78
CA LYS A 4 12.71 -4.55 30.57
C LYS A 4 13.96 -3.99 29.90
N GLU A 5 14.54 -4.76 28.96
CA GLU A 5 15.47 -4.17 28.02
C GLU A 5 14.66 -3.24 27.10
N GLU A 6 14.77 -1.96 27.35
CA GLU A 6 14.25 -0.93 26.47
C GLU A 6 15.10 -0.93 25.20
N ILE A 7 14.59 -1.58 24.14
CA ILE A 7 15.26 -1.62 22.85
C ILE A 7 15.08 -0.27 22.18
N THR A 8 15.98 0.65 22.44
CA THR A 8 16.00 1.95 21.77
C THR A 8 16.48 1.78 20.33
N LEU A 9 15.54 1.66 19.40
CA LEU A 9 15.82 1.68 17.98
C LEU A 9 16.05 3.13 17.52
N TYR A 10 17.28 3.45 17.14
CA TYR A 10 17.64 4.63 16.35
C TYR A 10 17.24 6.02 16.90
N HIS A 11 17.13 6.19 18.21
CA HIS A 11 16.98 7.52 18.85
C HIS A 11 15.97 8.46 18.12
N ASN A 12 14.70 8.09 18.05
CA ASN A 12 13.62 8.91 17.46
C ASN A 12 13.72 9.20 15.95
N ARG A 13 14.48 8.40 15.20
CA ARG A 13 14.60 8.53 13.74
C ARG A 13 13.72 7.57 12.93
N VAL A 14 12.92 6.76 13.59
CA VAL A 14 12.00 5.81 12.93
C VAL A 14 10.73 6.54 12.50
N ARG A 15 10.36 6.42 11.22
CA ARG A 15 9.14 7.04 10.65
C ARG A 15 8.03 6.04 10.40
N SER A 16 8.37 4.84 9.96
CA SER A 16 7.41 3.74 9.81
C SER A 16 8.10 2.41 10.08
N PHE A 17 7.31 1.38 10.33
CA PHE A 17 7.84 0.03 10.51
C PHE A 17 6.80 -1.00 10.09
N ALA A 18 7.27 -2.22 9.78
CA ALA A 18 6.42 -3.37 9.51
C ALA A 18 7.08 -4.65 10.02
N TRP A 19 6.27 -5.57 10.55
CA TRP A 19 6.72 -6.88 11.02
C TRP A 19 6.69 -7.92 9.91
N ALA A 20 7.71 -8.77 9.85
CA ALA A 20 7.63 -10.03 9.12
C ALA A 20 6.69 -11.00 9.84
N ASN A 21 6.23 -12.03 9.13
CA ASN A 21 5.22 -12.97 9.65
C ASN A 21 5.71 -13.80 10.85
N ASP A 22 7.01 -14.03 10.97
CA ASP A 22 7.61 -14.79 12.07
C ASP A 22 7.67 -14.02 13.40
N GLY A 23 7.31 -12.73 13.41
CA GLY A 23 7.36 -11.86 14.58
C GLY A 23 8.79 -11.58 15.09
N ARG A 24 9.81 -12.07 14.39
CA ARG A 24 11.22 -11.92 14.75
C ARG A 24 11.89 -10.75 14.04
N TYR A 25 11.57 -10.55 12.76
CA TYR A 25 12.19 -9.49 11.98
C TYR A 25 11.28 -8.26 11.86
N LEU A 26 11.83 -7.12 12.24
CA LEU A 26 11.19 -5.81 12.12
C LEU A 26 11.89 -4.99 11.04
N PHE A 27 11.14 -4.53 10.06
CA PHE A 27 11.61 -3.58 9.06
C PHE A 27 11.30 -2.17 9.54
N VAL A 28 12.29 -1.29 9.53
CA VAL A 28 12.17 0.09 10.02
C VAL A 28 12.64 1.05 8.96
N VAL A 29 11.93 2.16 8.83
CA VAL A 29 12.33 3.28 7.95
C VAL A 29 12.93 4.38 8.80
N LEU A 30 14.13 4.79 8.43
CA LEU A 30 14.85 5.89 9.07
C LEU A 30 14.73 7.17 8.27
N GLU A 31 14.65 8.29 8.97
CA GLU A 31 14.72 9.62 8.40
C GLU A 31 16.15 10.20 8.42
N ASP A 32 16.44 11.10 7.49
CA ASP A 32 17.66 11.92 7.46
C ASP A 32 17.54 13.13 8.39
N ARG A 33 18.54 14.03 8.32
CA ARG A 33 18.56 15.26 9.13
C ARG A 33 17.44 16.24 8.76
N ALA A 34 16.97 16.19 7.51
CA ALA A 34 15.86 17.00 7.01
C ALA A 34 14.47 16.37 7.30
N LYS A 35 14.42 15.28 8.07
CA LYS A 35 13.20 14.52 8.41
C LYS A 35 12.58 13.77 7.22
N ARG A 36 13.35 13.57 6.15
CA ARG A 36 12.93 12.77 5.01
C ARG A 36 13.16 11.29 5.31
N PRO A 37 12.14 10.41 5.21
CA PRO A 37 12.30 8.96 5.29
C PRO A 37 13.06 8.47 4.04
N PHE A 38 14.18 7.77 4.21
CA PHE A 38 15.04 7.45 3.07
C PHE A 38 15.74 6.09 3.14
N GLN A 39 15.88 5.48 4.32
CA GLN A 39 16.55 4.19 4.47
C GLN A 39 15.63 3.15 5.10
N VAL A 40 15.69 1.91 4.62
CA VAL A 40 15.04 0.75 5.21
C VAL A 40 16.09 -0.17 5.79
N TRP A 41 15.90 -0.54 7.06
CA TRP A 41 16.72 -1.48 7.79
C TRP A 41 15.87 -2.63 8.32
N ARG A 42 16.44 -3.84 8.37
CA ARG A 42 15.83 -5.00 9.03
C ARG A 42 16.54 -5.25 10.34
N ARG A 43 15.77 -5.40 11.42
CA ARG A 43 16.26 -5.78 12.74
C ARG A 43 15.78 -7.16 13.12
N ASP A 44 16.70 -8.01 13.55
CA ASP A 44 16.42 -9.24 14.26
C ASP A 44 16.23 -8.90 15.73
N ILE A 45 15.02 -9.11 16.26
CA ILE A 45 14.65 -8.70 17.63
C ILE A 45 15.32 -9.61 18.67
N GLU A 46 15.54 -10.89 18.36
CA GLU A 46 16.17 -11.82 19.28
C GLU A 46 17.65 -11.53 19.48
N THR A 47 18.37 -11.24 18.41
CA THR A 47 19.82 -11.01 18.46
C THR A 47 20.20 -9.53 18.53
N GLY A 48 19.28 -8.62 18.29
CA GLY A 48 19.52 -7.20 18.15
C GLY A 48 20.29 -6.80 16.87
N LYS A 49 20.63 -7.76 16.00
CA LYS A 49 21.39 -7.50 14.78
C LYS A 49 20.56 -6.73 13.77
N THR A 50 21.19 -5.72 13.15
CA THR A 50 20.57 -4.93 12.07
C THR A 50 21.23 -5.18 10.73
N SER A 51 20.45 -5.12 9.66
CA SER A 51 20.92 -5.28 8.28
C SER A 51 20.31 -4.18 7.41
N PHE A 52 21.12 -3.57 6.59
CA PHE A 52 20.69 -2.61 5.59
C PHE A 52 19.92 -3.30 4.46
N ILE A 53 18.82 -2.70 4.01
CA ILE A 53 17.94 -3.27 2.97
C ILE A 53 17.85 -2.36 1.75
N TYR A 54 17.56 -1.06 1.95
CA TYR A 54 17.32 -0.14 0.84
C TYR A 54 17.67 1.30 1.24
N GLU A 55 18.13 2.09 0.28
CA GLU A 55 18.31 3.52 0.42
C GLU A 55 17.78 4.25 -0.83
N GLU A 56 16.97 5.25 -0.59
CA GLU A 56 16.56 6.21 -1.61
C GLU A 56 17.51 7.39 -1.64
N THR A 57 18.26 7.49 -2.71
CA THR A 57 19.29 8.52 -2.88
C THR A 57 18.78 9.84 -3.46
N ASP A 58 17.62 9.80 -4.16
CA ASP A 58 17.01 11.00 -4.71
C ASP A 58 16.26 11.76 -3.60
N PRO A 59 16.65 13.03 -3.32
CA PRO A 59 16.05 13.82 -2.25
C PRO A 59 14.56 14.19 -2.51
N LEU A 60 14.05 14.03 -3.71
CA LEU A 60 12.65 14.27 -4.04
C LEU A 60 11.73 13.11 -3.62
N PHE A 61 12.31 11.96 -3.27
CA PHE A 61 11.55 10.77 -2.89
C PHE A 61 11.59 10.54 -1.38
N SER A 62 10.48 10.02 -0.88
CA SER A 62 10.35 9.52 0.49
C SER A 62 10.04 8.02 0.48
N VAL A 63 10.47 7.32 1.53
CA VAL A 63 10.31 5.88 1.65
C VAL A 63 9.35 5.53 2.80
N SER A 64 8.51 4.53 2.58
CA SER A 64 7.74 3.88 3.64
C SER A 64 7.83 2.36 3.53
N VAL A 65 7.48 1.66 4.60
CA VAL A 65 7.34 0.21 4.61
C VAL A 65 5.97 -0.16 5.16
N ALA A 66 5.31 -1.10 4.49
CA ALA A 66 4.03 -1.63 4.91
C ALA A 66 3.97 -3.14 4.68
N ARG A 67 3.12 -3.83 5.43
CA ARG A 67 2.77 -5.22 5.17
C ARG A 67 1.52 -5.26 4.32
N SER A 68 1.47 -6.13 3.30
CA SER A 68 0.23 -6.37 2.57
C SER A 68 -0.85 -6.86 3.53
N ARG A 69 -2.11 -6.51 3.31
CA ARG A 69 -3.24 -6.99 4.11
C ARG A 69 -3.31 -8.50 4.13
N SER A 70 -3.00 -9.17 3.03
CA SER A 70 -2.89 -10.63 2.95
C SER A 70 -1.76 -11.24 3.81
N GLY A 71 -0.86 -10.44 4.33
CA GLY A 71 0.32 -10.87 5.09
C GLY A 71 1.43 -11.50 4.26
N LYS A 72 1.21 -11.78 2.96
CA LYS A 72 2.20 -12.49 2.14
C LYS A 72 3.45 -11.67 1.80
N TYR A 73 3.35 -10.35 1.78
CA TYR A 73 4.44 -9.48 1.36
C TYR A 73 4.65 -8.30 2.28
N LEU A 74 5.89 -7.85 2.34
CA LEU A 74 6.29 -6.54 2.84
C LEU A 74 6.60 -5.69 1.61
N PHE A 75 6.00 -4.52 1.53
CA PHE A 75 6.24 -3.53 0.49
C PHE A 75 7.12 -2.40 1.01
N ILE A 76 8.08 -1.98 0.19
CA ILE A 76 8.84 -0.75 0.37
C ILE A 76 8.38 0.19 -0.74
N HIS A 77 7.73 1.27 -0.37
CA HIS A 77 7.27 2.30 -1.29
C HIS A 77 8.28 3.44 -1.31
N SER A 78 8.77 3.79 -2.48
CA SER A 78 9.57 4.99 -2.71
C SER A 78 8.80 5.90 -3.66
N SER A 79 8.41 7.10 -3.20
CA SER A 79 7.53 7.98 -3.96
C SER A 79 7.92 9.46 -3.83
N SER A 80 7.72 10.17 -4.93
CA SER A 80 7.71 11.62 -5.03
C SER A 80 6.27 12.12 -5.30
N SER A 81 6.11 13.40 -5.63
CA SER A 81 4.79 13.96 -5.98
C SER A 81 4.17 13.41 -7.27
N THR A 82 4.95 12.76 -8.15
CA THR A 82 4.50 12.35 -9.49
C THR A 82 5.08 11.02 -9.95
N THR A 83 5.86 10.35 -9.12
CA THR A 83 6.56 9.13 -9.52
C THR A 83 6.69 8.20 -8.34
N SER A 84 6.42 6.91 -8.54
CA SER A 84 6.62 5.90 -7.52
C SER A 84 7.43 4.71 -8.00
N GLU A 85 7.98 3.97 -7.04
CA GLU A 85 8.60 2.66 -7.20
C GLU A 85 8.25 1.81 -5.99
N VAL A 86 7.87 0.57 -6.22
CA VAL A 86 7.58 -0.39 -5.16
C VAL A 86 8.59 -1.53 -5.23
N LEU A 87 9.17 -1.86 -4.07
CA LEU A 87 9.92 -3.09 -3.89
C LEU A 87 9.14 -4.00 -2.94
N TYR A 88 9.36 -5.31 -3.04
CA TYR A 88 8.68 -6.29 -2.20
C TYR A 88 9.60 -7.36 -1.67
N ILE A 89 9.26 -7.90 -0.50
CA ILE A 89 9.92 -9.01 0.18
C ILE A 89 8.83 -10.00 0.61
N PRO A 90 8.96 -11.32 0.36
CA PRO A 90 8.01 -12.29 0.91
C PRO A 90 7.98 -12.22 2.44
N GLY A 91 6.78 -12.13 3.03
CA GLY A 91 6.60 -11.96 4.48
C GLY A 91 7.10 -13.13 5.31
N ASP A 92 7.06 -14.35 4.74
CA ASP A 92 7.57 -15.58 5.36
C ASP A 92 9.08 -15.82 5.12
N GLU A 93 9.71 -14.99 4.26
CA GLU A 93 11.12 -15.10 3.92
C GLU A 93 11.85 -13.75 4.12
N PRO A 94 11.81 -13.19 5.33
CA PRO A 94 12.29 -11.83 5.61
C PRO A 94 13.79 -11.64 5.36
N LEU A 95 14.54 -12.73 5.21
CA LEU A 95 15.98 -12.70 4.90
C LEU A 95 16.27 -12.56 3.39
N LYS A 96 15.27 -12.75 2.52
CA LYS A 96 15.41 -12.46 1.09
C LYS A 96 15.61 -10.96 0.86
N GLY A 97 16.39 -10.63 -0.15
CA GLY A 97 16.56 -9.23 -0.58
C GLY A 97 15.28 -8.66 -1.19
N ALA A 98 15.10 -7.36 -1.06
CA ALA A 98 14.01 -6.64 -1.71
C ALA A 98 14.14 -6.72 -3.24
N ARG A 99 13.02 -6.96 -3.92
CA ARG A 99 12.93 -7.02 -5.38
C ARG A 99 12.08 -5.86 -5.88
N VAL A 100 12.55 -5.19 -6.92
CA VAL A 100 11.76 -4.15 -7.58
C VAL A 100 10.56 -4.78 -8.28
N PHE A 101 9.36 -4.28 -8.01
CA PHE A 101 8.12 -4.72 -8.64
C PHE A 101 8.06 -4.26 -10.10
N ALA A 102 8.16 -2.96 -10.33
CA ALA A 102 8.37 -2.35 -11.64
C ALA A 102 9.31 -1.16 -11.50
N LYS A 103 10.24 -1.00 -12.45
CA LYS A 103 11.20 0.12 -12.42
C LYS A 103 10.47 1.46 -12.57
N ARG A 104 10.89 2.44 -11.75
CA ARG A 104 10.34 3.80 -11.82
C ARG A 104 10.56 4.44 -13.20
N ARG A 105 9.60 5.26 -13.58
CA ARG A 105 9.67 6.14 -14.74
C ARG A 105 9.08 7.49 -14.36
N SER A 106 9.64 8.56 -14.87
CA SER A 106 9.11 9.90 -14.61
C SER A 106 7.61 9.99 -14.93
N CYS A 107 6.84 10.62 -14.06
CA CYS A 107 5.39 10.80 -14.17
C CYS A 107 4.59 9.48 -14.22
N HIS A 108 5.17 8.39 -13.70
CA HIS A 108 4.48 7.13 -13.54
C HIS A 108 4.32 6.84 -12.04
N GLU A 109 3.08 6.86 -11.61
CA GLU A 109 2.66 6.52 -10.26
C GLU A 109 1.99 5.14 -10.29
N TYR A 110 2.36 4.29 -9.33
CA TYR A 110 1.67 3.04 -9.10
C TYR A 110 1.80 2.61 -7.64
N TYR A 111 0.75 1.97 -7.15
CA TYR A 111 0.63 1.39 -5.82
C TYR A 111 0.26 -0.08 -5.99
N VAL A 112 0.68 -0.92 -5.05
CA VAL A 112 0.52 -2.38 -5.18
C VAL A 112 -0.15 -2.92 -3.94
N GLU A 113 -1.27 -3.62 -4.15
CA GLU A 113 -1.95 -4.42 -3.15
C GLU A 113 -1.89 -5.90 -3.53
N HIS A 114 -1.94 -6.80 -2.55
CA HIS A 114 -1.87 -8.24 -2.79
C HIS A 114 -3.18 -8.92 -2.41
N GLY A 115 -3.77 -9.65 -3.38
CA GLY A 115 -4.90 -10.54 -3.21
C GLY A 115 -4.51 -12.02 -3.36
N GLU A 116 -5.45 -12.92 -3.20
CA GLU A 116 -5.21 -14.38 -3.25
C GLU A 116 -4.63 -14.86 -4.59
N ALA A 117 -5.05 -14.25 -5.70
CA ALA A 117 -4.66 -14.64 -7.05
C ALA A 117 -3.41 -13.93 -7.58
N GLY A 118 -2.92 -12.87 -6.90
CA GLY A 118 -1.79 -12.05 -7.34
C GLY A 118 -1.89 -10.61 -6.89
N PHE A 119 -1.26 -9.72 -7.61
CA PHE A 119 -1.19 -8.31 -7.25
C PHE A 119 -2.19 -7.45 -8.04
N PHE A 120 -2.83 -6.53 -7.33
CA PHE A 120 -3.61 -5.44 -7.89
C PHE A 120 -2.74 -4.18 -7.90
N VAL A 121 -2.75 -3.48 -9.01
CA VAL A 121 -1.90 -2.33 -9.24
C VAL A 121 -2.77 -1.13 -9.60
N LEU A 122 -2.90 -0.18 -8.69
CA LEU A 122 -3.47 1.13 -8.97
C LEU A 122 -2.41 1.97 -9.68
N THR A 123 -2.69 2.47 -10.89
CA THR A 123 -1.67 3.16 -11.68
C THR A 123 -2.22 4.22 -12.61
N ASN A 124 -1.44 5.29 -12.83
CA ASN A 124 -1.72 6.30 -13.85
C ASN A 124 -1.14 5.96 -15.23
N LYS A 125 -0.66 4.72 -15.43
CA LYS A 125 -0.13 4.27 -16.72
C LYS A 125 -1.18 4.41 -17.85
N GLN A 126 -0.96 5.34 -18.77
CA GLN A 126 -1.93 5.67 -19.84
C GLN A 126 -3.36 5.96 -19.30
N ALA A 127 -3.45 6.53 -18.11
CA ALA A 127 -4.67 6.70 -17.35
C ALA A 127 -4.54 7.90 -16.39
N LYS A 128 -4.82 9.11 -16.87
CA LYS A 128 -4.66 10.34 -16.05
C LYS A 128 -5.47 10.31 -14.74
N ASN A 129 -6.59 9.58 -14.73
CA ASN A 129 -7.49 9.42 -13.59
C ASN A 129 -7.28 8.09 -12.87
N PHE A 130 -6.13 7.44 -13.11
CA PHE A 130 -5.79 6.10 -12.64
C PHE A 130 -6.67 4.99 -13.23
N ARG A 131 -6.25 3.77 -13.02
CA ARG A 131 -6.92 2.52 -13.33
C ARG A 131 -6.38 1.42 -12.43
N VAL A 132 -7.12 0.33 -12.27
CA VAL A 132 -6.66 -0.86 -11.55
C VAL A 132 -6.30 -1.95 -12.53
N MET A 133 -5.10 -2.46 -12.40
CA MET A 133 -4.59 -3.57 -13.19
C MET A 133 -4.31 -4.77 -12.29
N PHE A 134 -4.25 -5.95 -12.88
CA PHE A 134 -3.91 -7.19 -12.18
C PHE A 134 -2.70 -7.86 -12.83
N VAL A 135 -1.89 -8.51 -12.00
CA VAL A 135 -0.77 -9.33 -12.44
C VAL A 135 -0.54 -10.51 -11.49
N ARG A 136 -0.20 -11.67 -12.05
CA ARG A 136 0.14 -12.85 -11.25
C ARG A 136 1.48 -12.69 -10.53
N GLU A 137 1.64 -13.36 -9.38
CA GLU A 137 2.85 -13.28 -8.55
C GLU A 137 4.14 -13.65 -9.30
N GLU A 138 4.07 -14.61 -10.22
CA GLU A 138 5.24 -15.11 -10.95
C GLU A 138 5.73 -14.16 -12.05
N ALA A 139 4.93 -13.16 -12.42
CA ALA A 139 5.17 -12.32 -13.60
C ALA A 139 4.86 -10.85 -13.33
N THR A 140 5.54 -10.24 -12.36
CA THR A 140 5.27 -8.85 -11.92
C THR A 140 5.59 -7.78 -12.97
N GLN A 141 6.29 -8.14 -14.08
CA GLN A 141 6.69 -7.17 -15.09
C GLN A 141 5.48 -6.49 -15.74
N GLU A 142 5.57 -5.19 -15.93
CA GLU A 142 4.52 -4.30 -16.40
C GLU A 142 3.84 -4.74 -17.71
N LYS A 143 4.54 -5.46 -18.58
CA LYS A 143 3.99 -5.99 -19.84
C LYS A 143 2.90 -7.06 -19.65
N PHE A 144 2.80 -7.63 -18.43
CA PHE A 144 1.82 -8.64 -18.07
C PHE A 144 0.63 -8.07 -17.26
N TRP A 145 0.64 -6.77 -17.00
CA TRP A 145 -0.47 -6.13 -16.29
C TRP A 145 -1.71 -6.07 -17.20
N GLY A 146 -2.81 -6.64 -16.74
CA GLY A 146 -4.11 -6.61 -17.42
C GLY A 146 -5.12 -5.75 -16.66
N ASP A 147 -6.02 -5.08 -17.37
CA ASP A 147 -7.05 -4.23 -16.75
C ASP A 147 -8.06 -5.05 -15.94
N VAL A 148 -8.34 -4.57 -14.74
CA VAL A 148 -9.47 -4.97 -13.89
C VAL A 148 -10.52 -3.86 -13.89
N ILE A 149 -10.08 -2.63 -13.62
CA ILE A 149 -10.92 -1.43 -13.73
C ILE A 149 -10.22 -0.50 -14.73
N PRO A 150 -10.70 -0.40 -15.97
CA PRO A 150 -10.08 0.44 -16.98
C PRO A 150 -10.26 1.93 -16.67
N HIS A 151 -9.38 2.75 -17.23
CA HIS A 151 -9.48 4.20 -17.14
C HIS A 151 -10.81 4.74 -17.71
N GLN A 152 -11.38 5.72 -17.02
CA GLN A 152 -12.55 6.49 -17.45
C GLN A 152 -12.29 7.98 -17.29
N GLU A 153 -12.86 8.81 -18.18
CA GLU A 153 -12.61 10.25 -18.18
C GLU A 153 -13.31 11.00 -17.04
N ASP A 154 -14.46 10.49 -16.59
CA ASP A 154 -15.31 11.07 -15.55
C ASP A 154 -15.20 10.37 -14.19
N LEU A 155 -14.29 9.40 -14.08
CA LEU A 155 -14.01 8.62 -12.87
C LEU A 155 -12.54 8.75 -12.49
N VAL A 156 -12.25 9.21 -11.28
CA VAL A 156 -10.92 9.19 -10.68
C VAL A 156 -10.89 8.09 -9.63
N ILE A 157 -9.92 7.20 -9.69
CA ILE A 157 -9.69 6.21 -8.63
C ILE A 157 -8.64 6.79 -7.70
N ASP A 158 -9.00 6.98 -6.44
CA ASP A 158 -8.12 7.58 -5.43
C ASP A 158 -7.34 6.50 -4.66
N ASP A 159 -7.98 5.37 -4.28
CA ASP A 159 -7.33 4.26 -3.59
C ASP A 159 -8.06 2.92 -3.80
N ILE A 160 -7.40 1.82 -3.42
CA ILE A 160 -7.98 0.47 -3.41
C ILE A 160 -7.58 -0.28 -2.15
N ASP A 161 -8.55 -0.93 -1.53
CA ASP A 161 -8.37 -1.87 -0.43
C ASP A 161 -8.68 -3.29 -0.88
N VAL A 162 -7.68 -4.18 -0.92
CA VAL A 162 -7.85 -5.55 -1.41
C VAL A 162 -7.99 -6.53 -0.25
N PHE A 163 -9.15 -7.20 -0.21
CA PHE A 163 -9.49 -8.28 0.71
C PHE A 163 -9.42 -9.64 0.02
N LYS A 164 -9.70 -10.70 0.73
CA LYS A 164 -9.65 -12.06 0.21
C LYS A 164 -10.67 -12.33 -0.91
N SER A 165 -11.90 -11.87 -0.73
CA SER A 165 -13.01 -12.11 -1.66
C SER A 165 -13.38 -10.90 -2.51
N HIS A 166 -13.04 -9.70 -2.06
CA HIS A 166 -13.48 -8.45 -2.68
C HIS A 166 -12.40 -7.37 -2.62
N MET A 167 -12.62 -6.30 -3.34
CA MET A 167 -11.84 -5.07 -3.30
C MET A 167 -12.80 -3.91 -3.09
N VAL A 168 -12.45 -2.99 -2.20
CA VAL A 168 -13.13 -1.71 -2.09
C VAL A 168 -12.32 -0.67 -2.85
N VAL A 169 -13.01 0.11 -3.64
CA VAL A 169 -12.43 1.17 -4.48
C VAL A 169 -12.94 2.51 -3.95
N GLU A 170 -12.03 3.36 -3.55
CA GLU A 170 -12.30 4.76 -3.25
C GLU A 170 -12.19 5.55 -4.55
N GLU A 171 -13.26 6.22 -4.95
CA GLU A 171 -13.29 6.87 -6.24
C GLU A 171 -14.15 8.15 -6.23
N ARG A 172 -13.88 9.04 -7.18
CA ARG A 172 -14.71 10.21 -7.45
C ARG A 172 -15.32 10.10 -8.84
N PHE A 173 -16.63 9.99 -8.87
CA PHE A 173 -17.38 9.99 -10.12
C PHE A 173 -18.04 11.35 -10.34
N GLN A 174 -17.73 12.02 -11.45
CA GLN A 174 -18.18 13.37 -11.76
C GLN A 174 -17.90 14.38 -10.62
N GLY A 175 -16.81 14.16 -9.87
CA GLY A 175 -16.40 15.00 -8.75
C GLY A 175 -16.98 14.63 -7.38
N PHE A 176 -17.87 13.65 -7.29
CA PHE A 176 -18.47 13.18 -6.04
C PHE A 176 -17.76 11.93 -5.52
N SER A 177 -17.36 11.95 -4.26
CA SER A 177 -16.75 10.81 -3.59
C SER A 177 -17.74 9.67 -3.42
N ARG A 178 -17.30 8.45 -3.66
CA ARG A 178 -18.07 7.24 -3.43
C ARG A 178 -17.16 6.05 -3.15
N LEU A 179 -17.74 5.02 -2.57
CA LEU A 179 -17.11 3.72 -2.37
C LEU A 179 -17.82 2.66 -3.24
N ARG A 180 -17.03 1.80 -3.86
CA ARG A 180 -17.53 0.71 -4.68
C ARG A 180 -16.87 -0.60 -4.28
N VAL A 181 -17.67 -1.60 -3.98
CA VAL A 181 -17.19 -2.98 -3.71
C VAL A 181 -17.16 -3.74 -5.02
N VAL A 182 -16.06 -4.41 -5.30
CA VAL A 182 -15.84 -5.27 -6.47
C VAL A 182 -15.59 -6.69 -6.00
N ASP A 183 -16.42 -7.64 -6.40
CA ASP A 183 -16.20 -9.07 -6.16
C ASP A 183 -15.03 -9.55 -7.03
N LEU A 184 -13.99 -10.11 -6.41
CA LEU A 184 -12.76 -10.49 -7.12
C LEU A 184 -12.89 -11.76 -7.98
N LYS A 185 -13.94 -12.53 -7.79
CA LYS A 185 -14.19 -13.75 -8.57
C LYS A 185 -15.00 -13.46 -9.83
N THR A 186 -16.01 -12.61 -9.71
CA THR A 186 -16.95 -12.31 -10.82
C THR A 186 -16.65 -10.99 -11.51
N LEU A 187 -15.90 -10.11 -10.88
CA LEU A 187 -15.65 -8.72 -11.24
C LEU A 187 -16.93 -7.88 -11.30
N SER A 188 -18.03 -8.37 -10.75
CA SER A 188 -19.23 -7.56 -10.55
C SER A 188 -18.96 -6.51 -9.46
N SER A 189 -19.58 -5.35 -9.59
CA SER A 189 -19.38 -4.27 -8.63
C SER A 189 -20.69 -3.66 -8.17
N GLN A 190 -20.69 -3.17 -6.93
CA GLN A 190 -21.81 -2.49 -6.31
C GLN A 190 -21.31 -1.24 -5.59
N GLU A 191 -22.00 -0.11 -5.76
CA GLU A 191 -21.76 1.12 -5.02
C GLU A 191 -22.30 0.98 -3.60
N ILE A 192 -21.53 1.47 -2.61
CA ILE A 192 -22.02 1.61 -1.23
C ILE A 192 -22.87 2.85 -1.15
N PRO A 193 -24.17 2.75 -0.78
CA PRO A 193 -25.02 3.92 -0.68
C PRO A 193 -24.58 4.82 0.47
N LEU A 194 -24.29 6.08 0.16
CA LEU A 194 -23.96 7.11 1.15
C LEU A 194 -25.22 7.98 1.43
N PRO A 195 -25.36 8.52 2.65
CA PRO A 195 -26.51 9.35 3.00
C PRO A 195 -26.66 10.61 2.15
N GLU A 196 -25.55 11.18 1.72
CA GLU A 196 -25.49 12.46 0.99
C GLU A 196 -24.48 12.38 -0.16
N HIS A 197 -24.74 13.11 -1.25
CA HIS A 197 -23.83 13.18 -2.40
C HIS A 197 -22.61 14.08 -2.17
N LEU A 198 -22.78 15.15 -1.38
CA LEU A 198 -21.70 16.09 -1.05
C LEU A 198 -21.04 15.66 0.26
N CYS A 199 -20.16 14.70 0.15
CA CYS A 199 -19.45 14.15 1.29
C CYS A 199 -17.98 13.87 0.95
N SER A 200 -17.18 13.69 1.99
CA SER A 200 -15.90 13.03 1.97
C SER A 200 -16.05 11.63 2.54
N VAL A 201 -15.45 10.65 1.93
CA VAL A 201 -15.44 9.27 2.43
C VAL A 201 -14.08 8.65 2.15
N SER A 202 -13.55 7.92 3.13
CA SER A 202 -12.29 7.17 3.02
C SER A 202 -12.29 5.95 3.95
N GLY A 203 -11.52 4.93 3.61
CA GLY A 203 -11.36 3.74 4.45
C GLY A 203 -10.72 4.07 5.81
N TYR A 204 -11.11 3.32 6.84
CA TYR A 204 -10.65 3.49 8.20
C TYR A 204 -10.35 2.17 8.89
N HIS A 205 -9.07 1.93 9.24
CA HIS A 205 -8.63 0.75 10.03
C HIS A 205 -9.08 -0.62 9.50
N ASN A 206 -8.99 -0.86 8.19
CA ASN A 206 -9.36 -2.12 7.55
C ASN A 206 -8.18 -3.10 7.50
N GLU A 207 -7.73 -3.58 8.64
CA GLU A 207 -6.51 -4.40 8.78
C GLU A 207 -6.74 -5.88 8.43
N GLU A 208 -7.93 -6.41 8.65
CA GLU A 208 -8.24 -7.83 8.45
C GLU A 208 -8.44 -8.18 6.98
N TYR A 209 -7.69 -9.19 6.51
CA TYR A 209 -7.75 -9.61 5.10
C TYR A 209 -8.99 -10.47 4.78
N ASP A 210 -9.36 -11.39 5.68
CA ASP A 210 -10.51 -12.30 5.53
C ASP A 210 -11.70 -11.74 6.30
N CYS A 211 -12.26 -10.65 5.82
CA CYS A 211 -13.34 -9.91 6.45
C CYS A 211 -14.38 -9.51 5.41
N ASP A 212 -15.64 -9.53 5.77
CA ASP A 212 -16.79 -9.12 4.94
C ASP A 212 -17.31 -7.71 5.34
N GLU A 213 -16.67 -7.07 6.32
CA GLU A 213 -17.01 -5.73 6.79
C GLU A 213 -15.97 -4.72 6.30
N TYR A 214 -16.41 -3.51 5.97
CA TYR A 214 -15.55 -2.38 5.62
C TYR A 214 -15.88 -1.18 6.49
N LEU A 215 -14.89 -0.71 7.22
CA LEU A 215 -14.98 0.51 8.03
C LEU A 215 -14.56 1.71 7.18
N PHE A 216 -15.32 2.78 7.24
CA PHE A 216 -14.98 4.02 6.55
C PHE A 216 -15.38 5.23 7.38
N GLU A 217 -14.62 6.30 7.25
CA GLU A 217 -14.97 7.63 7.74
C GLU A 217 -15.86 8.31 6.73
N TYR A 218 -16.87 9.01 7.23
CA TYR A 218 -17.82 9.76 6.43
C TYR A 218 -18.02 11.15 7.05
N GLU A 219 -17.82 12.18 6.25
CA GLU A 219 -18.02 13.57 6.66
C GLU A 219 -18.81 14.31 5.60
N SER A 220 -19.78 15.12 6.00
CA SER A 220 -20.50 16.03 5.12
C SER A 220 -20.71 17.39 5.79
N TYR A 221 -21.19 18.38 5.04
CA TYR A 221 -21.55 19.68 5.61
C TYR A 221 -22.70 19.63 6.61
N VAL A 222 -23.50 18.56 6.61
CA VAL A 222 -24.69 18.38 7.47
C VAL A 222 -24.41 17.38 8.58
N SER A 223 -23.54 16.41 8.31
CA SER A 223 -23.12 15.38 9.27
C SER A 223 -21.59 15.42 9.41
N PRO A 224 -21.04 16.29 10.29
CA PRO A 224 -19.61 16.26 10.62
C PRO A 224 -19.27 14.98 11.37
N GLU A 225 -17.98 14.60 11.41
CA GLU A 225 -17.45 13.44 12.12
C GLU A 225 -17.99 13.27 13.54
#